data_0293736fe5db97bc8b2e2547f44d6f73
#
_entry.id   0293736fe5db97bc8b2e2547f44d6f73
#
_cell.length_a   1.000
_cell.length_b   1.000
_cell.length_c   1.000
_cell.angle_alpha   90.00
_cell.angle_beta   90.00
_cell.angle_gamma   90.00
#
_symmetry.space_group_name_H-M   'P 1'
#
loop_
_entity.id
_entity.type
_entity.pdbx_description
1 polymer ?
#
loop_
_entity_poly.entity_id
_entity_poly.type
_entity_poly.pdbx_seq_one_letter_code
_entity_poly.pdbx_strand_id
1 'polypeptide(L)'
;MVAANDYLKRQTDDYFDLSDEEQQFQRHEAFSGMELVPTTHRLALMNEYLHDIDGRLEQGDSLSAAGKWMKDFDVILTNPPFGTKKGGERATRDDLTYASSNKQLNFLEVIYNALNRKGTARAAVVVPDNVLFADGVGEQIRRDLMNKCNLHTILRLPSGIFYAQGVQTNVLFFDRGTTDQDNTQDVWIYDMRHKMRTFGKRSPLNEKDFAEFEKLYCPDNRTERKETYDAETNPEGRWRRFTKEDIEGRPNTSLDISWMTDE
;
A
#
# COMPACT_ATOMS: atom_id res chain seq x y z
N MET A 1 1.74 -3.30 -12.69
CA MET A 1 2.90 -3.25 -13.60
C MET A 1 2.71 -2.21 -14.71
N VAL A 2 1.72 -2.30 -15.62
CA VAL A 2 1.54 -1.37 -16.75
C VAL A 2 1.61 0.10 -16.33
N ALA A 3 0.79 0.55 -15.38
CA ALA A 3 0.81 1.96 -14.94
C ALA A 3 2.16 2.42 -14.36
N ALA A 4 2.90 1.52 -13.69
CA ALA A 4 4.24 1.82 -13.19
C ALA A 4 5.25 1.92 -14.34
N ASN A 5 5.15 1.05 -15.34
CA ASN A 5 5.95 1.11 -16.54
C ASN A 5 5.70 2.40 -17.33
N ASP A 6 4.43 2.76 -17.53
CA ASP A 6 4.06 4.01 -18.21
C ASP A 6 4.55 5.26 -17.46
N TYR A 7 4.54 5.21 -16.12
CA TYR A 7 5.12 6.28 -15.31
C TYR A 7 6.62 6.42 -15.56
N LEU A 8 7.38 5.33 -15.54
CA LEU A 8 8.82 5.33 -15.79
C LEU A 8 9.15 5.80 -17.21
N LYS A 9 8.41 5.33 -18.22
CA LYS A 9 8.56 5.81 -19.60
C LYS A 9 8.39 7.32 -19.71
N ARG A 10 7.40 7.90 -19.03
CA ARG A 10 7.20 9.35 -19.01
C ARG A 10 8.32 10.12 -18.30
N GLN A 11 8.97 9.51 -17.29
CA GLN A 11 10.06 10.14 -16.55
C GLN A 11 11.43 10.04 -17.27
N THR A 12 11.56 9.18 -18.26
CA THR A 12 12.83 8.81 -18.90
C THR A 12 12.78 8.93 -20.43
N ASP A 13 11.91 9.81 -20.93
CA ASP A 13 11.71 10.01 -22.38
C ASP A 13 11.61 8.69 -23.15
N ASP A 14 10.65 7.84 -22.75
CA ASP A 14 10.45 6.48 -23.30
C ASP A 14 11.70 5.59 -23.21
N TYR A 15 12.43 5.70 -22.10
CA TYR A 15 13.70 5.04 -21.77
C TYR A 15 14.95 5.58 -22.50
N PHE A 16 14.84 6.59 -23.34
CA PHE A 16 16.01 7.16 -24.04
C PHE A 16 17.05 7.78 -23.08
N ASP A 17 16.62 8.26 -21.92
CA ASP A 17 17.53 8.80 -20.88
C ASP A 17 18.26 7.72 -20.08
N LEU A 18 17.94 6.45 -20.28
CA LEU A 18 18.55 5.31 -19.60
C LEU A 18 19.70 4.72 -20.42
N SER A 19 20.70 4.19 -19.73
CA SER A 19 21.73 3.36 -20.38
C SER A 19 21.15 2.07 -20.93
N ASP A 20 21.85 1.41 -21.85
CA ASP A 20 21.43 0.12 -22.42
C ASP A 20 21.19 -0.94 -21.34
N GLU A 21 22.02 -0.98 -20.29
CA GLU A 21 21.88 -1.89 -19.16
C GLU A 21 20.60 -1.60 -18.35
N GLU A 22 20.32 -0.35 -18.05
CA GLU A 22 19.10 0.07 -17.34
C GLU A 22 17.85 -0.21 -18.17
N GLN A 23 17.89 -0.02 -19.49
CA GLN A 23 16.78 -0.36 -20.38
C GLN A 23 16.49 -1.86 -20.37
N GLN A 24 17.54 -2.70 -20.44
CA GLN A 24 17.40 -4.16 -20.36
C GLN A 24 16.83 -4.59 -19.01
N PHE A 25 17.37 -4.05 -17.91
CA PHE A 25 16.83 -4.29 -16.57
C PHE A 25 15.35 -3.91 -16.49
N GLN A 26 14.97 -2.72 -16.97
CA GLN A 26 13.61 -2.21 -16.90
C GLN A 26 12.61 -3.11 -17.67
N ARG A 27 13.02 -3.66 -18.81
CA ARG A 27 12.17 -4.52 -19.63
C ARG A 27 12.03 -5.93 -19.09
N HIS A 28 13.11 -6.54 -18.59
CA HIS A 28 13.19 -7.97 -18.33
C HIS A 28 13.25 -8.32 -16.84
N GLU A 29 13.66 -7.42 -15.95
CA GLU A 29 13.94 -7.75 -14.56
C GLU A 29 13.17 -6.88 -13.55
N ALA A 30 12.81 -5.64 -13.90
CA ALA A 30 12.26 -4.66 -12.96
C ALA A 30 10.90 -5.08 -12.40
N PHE A 31 10.08 -5.80 -13.17
CA PHE A 31 8.74 -6.17 -12.75
C PHE A 31 8.64 -7.64 -12.37
N SER A 32 8.07 -7.89 -11.19
CA SER A 32 7.84 -9.25 -10.70
C SER A 32 6.52 -9.34 -9.97
N GLY A 33 5.88 -10.50 -10.04
CA GLY A 33 4.61 -10.74 -9.35
C GLY A 33 4.18 -12.20 -9.37
N MET A 34 3.08 -12.47 -8.66
CA MET A 34 2.45 -13.79 -8.62
C MET A 34 0.94 -13.63 -8.63
N GLU A 35 0.27 -14.41 -9.45
CA GLU A 35 -1.18 -14.43 -9.56
C GLU A 35 -1.71 -15.86 -9.36
N LEU A 36 -2.68 -16.00 -8.46
CA LEU A 36 -3.26 -17.30 -8.10
C LEU A 36 -4.18 -17.85 -9.20
N VAL A 37 -4.99 -16.98 -9.81
CA VAL A 37 -6.07 -17.39 -10.71
C VAL A 37 -5.53 -17.55 -12.14
N PRO A 38 -5.60 -18.77 -12.75
CA PRO A 38 -4.99 -19.03 -14.06
C PRO A 38 -5.48 -18.11 -15.19
N THR A 39 -6.77 -17.75 -15.18
CA THR A 39 -7.35 -16.84 -16.19
C THR A 39 -6.83 -15.41 -16.01
N THR A 40 -6.74 -14.93 -14.78
CA THR A 40 -6.18 -13.61 -14.45
C THR A 40 -4.68 -13.55 -14.77
N HIS A 41 -3.94 -14.61 -14.45
CA HIS A 41 -2.53 -14.74 -14.81
C HIS A 41 -2.30 -14.60 -16.32
N ARG A 42 -3.10 -15.32 -17.14
CA ARG A 42 -3.01 -15.21 -18.61
C ARG A 42 -3.33 -13.80 -19.11
N LEU A 43 -4.34 -13.14 -18.53
CA LEU A 43 -4.65 -11.74 -18.88
C LEU A 43 -3.52 -10.79 -18.49
N ALA A 44 -2.87 -11.02 -17.36
CA ALA A 44 -1.73 -10.23 -16.93
C ALA A 44 -0.54 -10.40 -17.89
N LEU A 45 -0.21 -11.63 -18.28
CA LEU A 45 0.84 -11.91 -19.30
C LEU A 45 0.54 -11.25 -20.64
N MET A 46 -0.74 -11.25 -21.07
CA MET A 46 -1.13 -10.54 -22.29
C MET A 46 -0.94 -9.02 -22.17
N ASN A 47 -1.28 -8.45 -21.01
CA ASN A 47 -1.06 -7.02 -20.76
C ASN A 47 0.44 -6.68 -20.72
N GLU A 48 1.27 -7.50 -20.09
CA GLU A 48 2.73 -7.34 -20.10
C GLU A 48 3.25 -7.32 -21.53
N TYR A 49 2.89 -8.32 -22.33
CA TYR A 49 3.31 -8.42 -23.72
C TYR A 49 2.90 -7.20 -24.56
N LEU A 50 1.65 -6.70 -24.39
CA LEU A 50 1.14 -5.53 -25.13
C LEU A 50 1.83 -4.21 -24.73
N HIS A 51 2.43 -4.17 -23.56
CA HIS A 51 3.13 -2.98 -23.03
C HIS A 51 4.66 -3.12 -23.03
N ASP A 52 5.20 -4.11 -23.73
CA ASP A 52 6.64 -4.36 -23.84
C ASP A 52 7.31 -4.58 -22.46
N ILE A 53 6.63 -5.32 -21.59
CA ILE A 53 7.12 -5.75 -20.29
C ILE A 53 7.37 -7.25 -20.37
N ASP A 54 8.58 -7.70 -20.06
CA ASP A 54 8.97 -9.12 -19.98
C ASP A 54 9.49 -9.42 -18.58
N GLY A 55 8.61 -9.22 -17.60
CA GLY A 55 8.92 -9.40 -16.19
C GLY A 55 8.71 -10.85 -15.72
N ARG A 56 9.02 -11.10 -14.45
CA ARG A 56 8.78 -12.40 -13.81
C ARG A 56 7.37 -12.46 -13.23
N LEU A 57 6.39 -12.96 -13.99
CA LEU A 57 5.03 -13.18 -13.51
C LEU A 57 4.75 -14.68 -13.37
N GLU A 58 4.69 -15.18 -12.14
CA GLU A 58 4.45 -16.59 -11.84
C GLU A 58 2.99 -16.88 -11.49
N GLN A 59 2.50 -18.07 -11.85
CA GLN A 59 1.22 -18.55 -11.37
C GLN A 59 1.40 -19.30 -10.05
N GLY A 60 0.70 -18.85 -8.98
CA GLY A 60 0.77 -19.49 -7.68
C GLY A 60 0.09 -18.72 -6.56
N ASP A 61 0.09 -19.31 -5.37
CA ASP A 61 -0.41 -18.68 -4.15
C ASP A 61 0.75 -17.97 -3.40
N SER A 62 0.72 -16.65 -3.38
CA SER A 62 1.70 -15.82 -2.66
C SER A 62 1.75 -16.10 -1.14
N LEU A 63 0.67 -16.65 -0.57
CA LEU A 63 0.58 -17.05 0.84
C LEU A 63 0.96 -18.52 1.09
N SER A 64 1.59 -19.17 0.12
CA SER A 64 2.16 -20.52 0.22
C SER A 64 3.68 -20.50 0.10
N ALA A 65 4.30 -21.67 0.23
CA ALA A 65 5.74 -21.83 0.04
C ALA A 65 6.21 -21.37 -1.37
N ALA A 66 5.34 -21.43 -2.38
CA ALA A 66 5.62 -20.95 -3.73
C ALA A 66 5.92 -19.45 -3.78
N GLY A 67 5.38 -18.65 -2.86
CA GLY A 67 5.60 -17.20 -2.79
C GLY A 67 6.89 -16.76 -2.10
N LYS A 68 7.69 -17.67 -1.55
CA LYS A 68 8.91 -17.32 -0.77
C LYS A 68 10.02 -16.65 -1.57
N TRP A 69 10.02 -16.81 -2.89
CA TRP A 69 11.00 -16.14 -3.74
C TRP A 69 10.78 -14.62 -3.84
N MET A 70 9.55 -14.15 -3.56
CA MET A 70 9.24 -12.71 -3.58
C MET A 70 9.86 -12.03 -2.37
N LYS A 71 11.06 -11.50 -2.55
CA LYS A 71 11.86 -10.82 -1.53
C LYS A 71 12.86 -9.86 -2.15
N ASP A 72 13.42 -9.00 -1.32
CA ASP A 72 14.46 -8.03 -1.67
C ASP A 72 14.03 -6.99 -2.72
N PHE A 73 12.72 -6.66 -2.75
CA PHE A 73 12.17 -5.64 -3.63
C PHE A 73 12.51 -4.23 -3.17
N ASP A 74 12.76 -3.33 -4.13
CA ASP A 74 12.92 -1.89 -3.88
C ASP A 74 11.57 -1.18 -3.78
N VAL A 75 10.58 -1.61 -4.57
CA VAL A 75 9.23 -1.01 -4.59
C VAL A 75 8.17 -2.11 -4.66
N ILE A 76 7.14 -2.01 -3.79
CA ILE A 76 5.96 -2.87 -3.85
C ILE A 76 4.71 -2.00 -3.97
N LEU A 77 3.98 -2.16 -5.07
CA LEU A 77 2.68 -1.53 -5.32
C LEU A 77 1.63 -2.62 -5.47
N THR A 78 0.67 -2.70 -4.56
CA THR A 78 -0.30 -3.80 -4.59
C THR A 78 -1.64 -3.46 -3.98
N ASN A 79 -2.68 -4.10 -4.52
CA ASN A 79 -4.01 -4.17 -3.95
C ASN A 79 -4.31 -5.66 -3.66
N PRO A 80 -3.94 -6.17 -2.48
CA PRO A 80 -4.14 -7.57 -2.15
C PRO A 80 -5.62 -7.96 -2.13
N PRO A 81 -5.97 -9.25 -2.37
CA PRO A 81 -7.35 -9.68 -2.31
C PRO A 81 -7.93 -9.57 -0.89
N PHE A 82 -9.16 -9.09 -0.78
CA PHE A 82 -9.86 -8.95 0.50
C PHE A 82 -10.59 -10.24 0.89
N GLY A 83 -10.78 -10.45 2.19
CA GLY A 83 -11.55 -11.56 2.75
C GLY A 83 -10.73 -12.55 3.58
N THR A 84 -11.43 -13.53 4.14
CA THR A 84 -10.83 -14.65 4.87
C THR A 84 -10.70 -15.87 3.97
N LYS A 85 -9.80 -16.80 4.30
CA LYS A 85 -9.77 -18.11 3.64
C LYS A 85 -11.06 -18.89 3.97
N LYS A 86 -11.59 -19.65 3.00
CA LYS A 86 -12.70 -20.58 3.26
C LYS A 86 -12.31 -21.54 4.38
N GLY A 87 -13.20 -21.74 5.36
CA GLY A 87 -12.96 -22.66 6.47
C GLY A 87 -12.02 -22.13 7.56
N GLY A 88 -11.59 -20.86 7.51
CA GLY A 88 -10.70 -20.31 8.55
C GLY A 88 -9.26 -20.83 8.49
N GLU A 89 -8.85 -21.44 7.39
CA GLU A 89 -7.48 -21.94 7.21
C GLU A 89 -6.45 -20.82 7.28
N ARG A 90 -5.36 -21.06 7.99
CA ARG A 90 -4.22 -20.15 8.06
C ARG A 90 -3.40 -20.18 6.75
N ALA A 91 -2.58 -19.16 6.55
CA ALA A 91 -1.58 -19.17 5.49
C ALA A 91 -0.63 -20.37 5.67
N THR A 92 -0.25 -21.00 4.56
CA THR A 92 0.65 -22.16 4.57
C THR A 92 2.14 -21.76 4.44
N ARG A 93 2.43 -20.48 4.35
CA ARG A 93 3.79 -19.93 4.42
C ARG A 93 4.32 -20.08 5.84
N ASP A 94 5.45 -20.73 6.01
CA ASP A 94 6.10 -20.99 7.29
C ASP A 94 7.10 -19.90 7.73
N ASP A 95 7.30 -18.89 6.87
CA ASP A 95 8.13 -17.71 7.11
C ASP A 95 7.33 -16.50 7.65
N LEU A 96 6.01 -16.67 7.91
CA LEU A 96 5.19 -15.69 8.58
C LEU A 96 5.26 -15.84 10.09
N THR A 97 5.53 -14.76 10.81
CA THR A 97 5.57 -14.72 12.28
C THR A 97 4.15 -14.76 12.88
N TYR A 98 3.22 -14.08 12.20
CA TYR A 98 1.85 -13.85 12.71
C TYR A 98 0.77 -14.48 11.82
N ALA A 99 1.03 -15.63 11.21
CA ALA A 99 0.09 -16.28 10.31
C ALA A 99 -1.32 -16.41 10.90
N SER A 100 -2.32 -15.93 10.16
CA SER A 100 -3.73 -15.92 10.56
C SER A 100 -4.64 -16.42 9.43
N SER A 101 -5.94 -16.55 9.69
CA SER A 101 -6.95 -16.79 8.65
C SER A 101 -7.29 -15.53 7.83
N ASN A 102 -6.93 -14.35 8.32
CA ASN A 102 -7.17 -13.08 7.62
C ASN A 102 -6.11 -12.86 6.54
N LYS A 103 -6.53 -12.94 5.27
CA LYS A 103 -5.63 -12.80 4.13
C LYS A 103 -4.96 -11.43 4.06
N GLN A 104 -5.68 -10.35 4.37
CA GLN A 104 -5.14 -9.00 4.29
C GLN A 104 -3.99 -8.79 5.28
N LEU A 105 -4.13 -9.32 6.50
CA LEU A 105 -3.08 -9.28 7.51
C LEU A 105 -1.85 -10.09 7.08
N ASN A 106 -2.07 -11.30 6.55
CA ASN A 106 -0.98 -12.13 6.02
C ASN A 106 -0.27 -11.46 4.84
N PHE A 107 -1.02 -10.84 3.92
CA PHE A 107 -0.41 -10.10 2.81
C PHE A 107 0.40 -8.90 3.29
N LEU A 108 -0.09 -8.16 4.28
CA LEU A 108 0.65 -7.03 4.84
C LEU A 108 1.99 -7.51 5.43
N GLU A 109 1.99 -8.63 6.18
CA GLU A 109 3.21 -9.23 6.71
C GLU A 109 4.18 -9.67 5.60
N VAL A 110 3.68 -10.33 4.54
CA VAL A 110 4.49 -10.70 3.37
C VAL A 110 5.13 -9.47 2.74
N ILE A 111 4.36 -8.39 2.55
CA ILE A 111 4.81 -7.19 1.84
C ILE A 111 5.95 -6.51 2.57
N TYR A 112 5.81 -6.20 3.86
CA TYR A 112 6.87 -5.48 4.56
C TYR A 112 8.12 -6.33 4.79
N ASN A 113 7.98 -7.67 4.84
CA ASN A 113 9.12 -8.58 4.91
C ASN A 113 9.78 -8.81 3.54
N ALA A 114 9.07 -8.59 2.43
CA ALA A 114 9.59 -8.72 1.07
C ALA A 114 10.41 -7.51 0.60
N LEU A 115 10.31 -6.37 1.28
CA LEU A 115 11.12 -5.18 0.98
C LEU A 115 12.58 -5.41 1.39
N ASN A 116 13.53 -4.94 0.57
CA ASN A 116 14.94 -4.96 0.93
C ASN A 116 15.25 -4.01 2.10
N ARG A 117 16.37 -4.27 2.80
CA ARG A 117 16.79 -3.53 4.00
C ARG A 117 17.84 -2.45 3.74
N LYS A 118 17.95 -1.97 2.51
CA LYS A 118 18.94 -0.95 2.15
C LYS A 118 18.56 0.47 2.61
N GLY A 119 17.34 0.65 3.14
CA GLY A 119 16.82 1.94 3.63
C GLY A 119 16.16 2.81 2.55
N THR A 120 16.01 2.30 1.34
CA THR A 120 15.38 3.00 0.20
C THR A 120 14.13 2.29 -0.31
N ALA A 121 13.89 1.07 0.16
CA ALA A 121 12.74 0.28 -0.27
C ALA A 121 11.43 0.80 0.33
N ARG A 122 10.38 0.81 -0.48
CA ARG A 122 9.08 1.39 -0.12
C ARG A 122 7.91 0.61 -0.67
N ALA A 123 6.76 0.78 -0.04
CA ALA A 123 5.52 0.17 -0.51
C ALA A 123 4.33 1.14 -0.45
N ALA A 124 3.38 0.92 -1.37
CA ALA A 124 2.03 1.46 -1.28
C ALA A 124 1.03 0.31 -1.40
N VAL A 125 0.22 0.11 -0.36
CA VAL A 125 -0.63 -1.07 -0.21
C VAL A 125 -2.07 -0.66 0.07
N VAL A 126 -3.00 -1.12 -0.76
CA VAL A 126 -4.43 -0.93 -0.51
C VAL A 126 -4.89 -1.95 0.52
N VAL A 127 -5.49 -1.47 1.61
CA VAL A 127 -6.02 -2.31 2.68
C VAL A 127 -7.44 -1.87 3.06
N PRO A 128 -8.34 -2.79 3.46
CA PRO A 128 -9.64 -2.42 4.03
C PRO A 128 -9.47 -1.93 5.48
N ASP A 129 -10.48 -1.22 5.99
CA ASP A 129 -10.44 -0.59 7.33
C ASP A 129 -10.13 -1.58 8.45
N ASN A 130 -10.61 -2.82 8.38
CA ASN A 130 -10.37 -3.81 9.41
C ASN A 130 -8.88 -4.07 9.70
N VAL A 131 -8.00 -3.87 8.72
CA VAL A 131 -6.54 -3.97 8.93
C VAL A 131 -6.04 -2.88 9.89
N LEU A 132 -6.70 -1.72 9.91
CA LEU A 132 -6.31 -0.58 10.75
C LEU A 132 -6.66 -0.75 12.22
N PHE A 133 -7.67 -1.57 12.55
CA PHE A 133 -8.17 -1.69 13.93
C PHE A 133 -8.33 -3.13 14.45
N ALA A 134 -8.14 -4.17 13.63
CA ALA A 134 -8.26 -5.56 14.09
C ALA A 134 -7.41 -5.81 15.35
N ASP A 135 -7.98 -6.48 16.31
CA ASP A 135 -7.34 -6.88 17.57
C ASP A 135 -6.38 -8.09 17.40
N GLY A 136 -5.76 -8.52 18.48
CA GLY A 136 -4.93 -9.72 18.55
C GLY A 136 -3.81 -9.71 17.50
N VAL A 137 -3.86 -10.63 16.53
CA VAL A 137 -2.85 -10.73 15.47
C VAL A 137 -2.78 -9.44 14.63
N GLY A 138 -3.91 -8.76 14.43
CA GLY A 138 -3.92 -7.49 13.69
C GLY A 138 -3.10 -6.40 14.40
N GLU A 139 -3.22 -6.29 15.72
CA GLU A 139 -2.40 -5.38 16.51
C GLU A 139 -0.91 -5.73 16.43
N GLN A 140 -0.57 -7.01 16.56
CA GLN A 140 0.82 -7.48 16.48
C GLN A 140 1.45 -7.13 15.13
N ILE A 141 0.74 -7.35 14.03
CA ILE A 141 1.21 -7.00 12.67
C ILE A 141 1.38 -5.48 12.49
N ARG A 142 0.47 -4.64 13.02
CA ARG A 142 0.63 -3.17 12.96
C ARG A 142 1.84 -2.70 13.77
N ARG A 143 2.06 -3.25 14.96
CA ARG A 143 3.26 -2.95 15.77
C ARG A 143 4.54 -3.38 15.07
N ASP A 144 4.56 -4.58 14.48
CA ASP A 144 5.71 -5.09 13.73
C ASP A 144 5.99 -4.26 12.48
N LEU A 145 4.94 -3.87 11.74
CA LEU A 145 5.05 -2.94 10.60
C LEU A 145 5.70 -1.61 11.02
N MET A 146 5.21 -0.98 12.10
CA MET A 146 5.75 0.31 12.57
C MET A 146 7.16 0.18 13.15
N ASN A 147 7.54 -0.99 13.65
CA ASN A 147 8.91 -1.24 14.09
C ASN A 147 9.86 -1.44 12.91
N LYS A 148 9.49 -2.26 11.92
CA LYS A 148 10.34 -2.60 10.76
C LYS A 148 10.35 -1.53 9.69
N CYS A 149 9.27 -0.77 9.58
CA CYS A 149 9.07 0.24 8.55
C CYS A 149 8.71 1.60 9.15
N ASN A 150 9.04 2.65 8.43
CA ASN A 150 8.45 3.96 8.65
C ASN A 150 7.09 4.02 7.94
N LEU A 151 6.00 3.74 8.65
CA LEU A 151 4.64 3.97 8.17
C LEU A 151 4.34 5.47 8.24
N HIS A 152 4.67 6.20 7.19
CA HIS A 152 4.65 7.66 7.19
C HIS A 152 3.35 8.29 6.67
N THR A 153 2.48 7.53 5.99
CA THR A 153 1.27 8.10 5.39
C THR A 153 0.16 7.04 5.27
N ILE A 154 -1.06 7.44 5.64
CA ILE A 154 -2.30 6.70 5.36
C ILE A 154 -3.22 7.60 4.55
N LEU A 155 -3.61 7.16 3.36
CA LEU A 155 -4.61 7.82 2.53
C LEU A 155 -5.94 7.08 2.70
N ARG A 156 -6.94 7.70 3.34
CA ARG A 156 -8.28 7.15 3.50
C ARG A 156 -9.07 7.39 2.21
N LEU A 157 -9.28 6.33 1.43
CA LEU A 157 -9.95 6.42 0.15
C LEU A 157 -11.47 6.58 0.29
N PRO A 158 -12.11 7.33 -0.61
CA PRO A 158 -13.56 7.54 -0.57
C PRO A 158 -14.32 6.23 -0.85
N SER A 159 -15.56 6.18 -0.38
CA SER A 159 -16.47 5.05 -0.67
C SER A 159 -16.91 5.05 -2.13
N GLY A 160 -17.32 3.88 -2.64
CA GLY A 160 -17.89 3.74 -3.98
C GLY A 160 -16.89 3.65 -5.14
N ILE A 161 -15.59 3.65 -4.87
CA ILE A 161 -14.53 3.55 -5.90
C ILE A 161 -14.29 2.11 -6.37
N PHE A 162 -14.66 1.12 -5.58
CA PHE A 162 -14.54 -0.30 -5.92
C PHE A 162 -15.91 -0.92 -6.23
N TYR A 163 -15.91 -1.99 -7.03
CA TYR A 163 -17.15 -2.72 -7.36
C TYR A 163 -17.83 -3.36 -6.14
N ALA A 164 -17.07 -3.74 -5.12
CA ALA A 164 -17.60 -4.21 -3.84
C ALA A 164 -18.16 -3.01 -3.07
N GLN A 165 -19.48 -2.83 -3.12
CA GLN A 165 -20.17 -1.74 -2.44
C GLN A 165 -19.98 -1.84 -0.91
N GLY A 166 -19.70 -0.70 -0.28
CA GLY A 166 -19.60 -0.59 1.19
C GLY A 166 -18.23 -0.96 1.79
N VAL A 167 -17.24 -1.38 0.99
CA VAL A 167 -15.89 -1.60 1.50
C VAL A 167 -15.15 -0.26 1.55
N GLN A 168 -14.81 0.17 2.76
CA GLN A 168 -13.93 1.31 2.98
C GLN A 168 -12.48 0.84 2.98
N THR A 169 -11.64 1.57 2.26
CA THR A 169 -10.24 1.20 2.03
C THR A 169 -9.30 2.35 2.30
N ASN A 170 -8.04 2.01 2.49
CA ASN A 170 -6.95 2.95 2.69
C ASN A 170 -5.76 2.53 1.86
N VAL A 171 -4.87 3.48 1.56
CA VAL A 171 -3.53 3.16 1.08
C VAL A 171 -2.53 3.43 2.19
N LEU A 172 -1.76 2.42 2.57
CA LEU A 172 -0.64 2.54 3.48
C LEU A 172 0.63 2.80 2.67
N PHE A 173 1.34 3.88 2.99
CA PHE A 173 2.65 4.21 2.40
C PHE A 173 3.71 4.06 3.48
N PHE A 174 4.70 3.21 3.24
CA PHE A 174 5.78 2.98 4.19
C PHE A 174 7.11 2.67 3.51
N ASP A 175 8.19 3.07 4.17
CA ASP A 175 9.57 2.78 3.77
C ASP A 175 10.14 1.71 4.70
N ARG A 176 10.87 0.74 4.16
CA ARG A 176 11.57 -0.28 4.95
C ARG A 176 12.79 0.32 5.64
N GLY A 177 12.85 0.21 6.96
CA GLY A 177 14.04 0.60 7.72
C GLY A 177 15.24 -0.34 7.50
N THR A 178 16.42 0.12 7.82
CA THR A 178 17.63 -0.72 7.87
C THR A 178 17.67 -1.62 9.10
N THR A 179 16.88 -1.28 10.11
CA THR A 179 16.70 -2.04 11.36
C THR A 179 15.26 -2.55 11.47
N ASP A 180 15.01 -3.42 12.45
CA ASP A 180 13.69 -3.97 12.75
C ASP A 180 13.04 -3.30 13.98
N GLN A 181 13.51 -2.12 14.37
CA GLN A 181 13.02 -1.46 15.58
C GLN A 181 12.80 0.04 15.35
N ASP A 182 11.67 0.52 15.83
CA ASP A 182 11.33 1.93 16.03
C ASP A 182 11.48 2.84 14.80
N ASN A 183 11.15 2.34 13.62
CA ASN A 183 11.28 3.08 12.37
C ASN A 183 10.16 4.11 12.15
N THR A 184 8.96 3.89 12.69
CA THR A 184 7.85 4.86 12.62
C THR A 184 7.89 5.77 13.84
N GLN A 185 7.93 7.09 13.62
CA GLN A 185 7.86 8.11 14.68
C GLN A 185 6.52 8.86 14.66
N ASP A 186 5.99 9.09 13.48
CA ASP A 186 4.69 9.67 13.26
C ASP A 186 4.02 9.13 12.01
N VAL A 187 2.68 9.24 11.97
CA VAL A 187 1.86 8.85 10.83
C VAL A 187 1.02 10.04 10.41
N TRP A 188 1.09 10.36 9.13
CA TRP A 188 0.26 11.37 8.51
C TRP A 188 -0.96 10.72 7.86
N ILE A 189 -2.14 11.28 8.12
CA ILE A 189 -3.39 10.75 7.58
C ILE A 189 -4.05 11.81 6.71
N TYR A 190 -4.42 11.42 5.47
CA TYR A 190 -5.22 12.23 4.57
C TYR A 190 -6.61 11.63 4.43
N ASP A 191 -7.64 12.40 4.75
CA ASP A 191 -9.03 11.96 4.66
C ASP A 191 -9.67 12.39 3.34
N MET A 192 -9.92 11.42 2.45
CA MET A 192 -10.71 11.61 1.22
C MET A 192 -12.16 11.12 1.35
N ARG A 193 -12.65 10.80 2.55
CA ARG A 193 -13.99 10.23 2.73
C ARG A 193 -15.04 11.29 2.96
N HIS A 194 -14.76 12.19 3.91
CA HIS A 194 -15.72 13.19 4.35
C HIS A 194 -15.81 14.36 3.36
N LYS A 195 -17.02 14.87 3.15
CA LYS A 195 -17.28 16.06 2.30
C LYS A 195 -16.68 15.98 0.89
N MET A 196 -16.53 14.78 0.35
CA MET A 196 -16.16 14.55 -1.04
C MET A 196 -17.39 14.31 -1.91
N ARG A 197 -17.25 14.54 -3.21
CA ARG A 197 -18.28 14.15 -4.18
C ARG A 197 -18.53 12.65 -4.11
N THR A 198 -19.72 12.23 -4.50
CA THR A 198 -20.03 10.79 -4.60
C THR A 198 -19.29 10.17 -5.78
N PHE A 199 -18.55 9.11 -5.50
CA PHE A 199 -17.85 8.29 -6.49
C PHE A 199 -18.67 7.07 -6.89
N GLY A 200 -18.44 6.57 -8.09
CA GLY A 200 -19.12 5.38 -8.62
C GLY A 200 -18.86 5.21 -10.11
N LYS A 201 -19.54 4.24 -10.72
CA LYS A 201 -19.34 3.90 -12.14
C LYS A 201 -19.52 5.09 -13.11
N ARG A 202 -20.47 6.01 -12.80
CA ARG A 202 -20.75 7.19 -13.65
C ARG A 202 -19.88 8.40 -13.30
N SER A 203 -19.21 8.38 -12.16
CA SER A 203 -18.36 9.44 -11.64
C SER A 203 -17.13 8.80 -10.97
N PRO A 204 -16.21 8.21 -11.76
CA PRO A 204 -15.08 7.48 -11.23
C PRO A 204 -14.06 8.43 -10.56
N LEU A 205 -13.30 7.87 -9.63
CA LEU A 205 -12.11 8.51 -9.09
C LEU A 205 -11.06 8.67 -10.21
N ASN A 206 -10.40 9.82 -10.27
CA ASN A 206 -9.38 10.12 -11.27
C ASN A 206 -8.21 10.91 -10.67
N GLU A 207 -7.15 11.11 -11.43
CA GLU A 207 -5.91 11.76 -10.97
C GLU A 207 -6.14 13.15 -10.35
N LYS A 208 -7.08 13.94 -10.89
CA LYS A 208 -7.37 15.29 -10.36
C LYS A 208 -7.91 15.29 -8.93
N ASP A 209 -8.57 14.20 -8.54
CA ASP A 209 -9.10 14.06 -7.18
C ASP A 209 -7.97 13.91 -6.14
N PHE A 210 -6.76 13.55 -6.57
CA PHE A 210 -5.58 13.41 -5.71
C PHE A 210 -4.68 14.66 -5.65
N ALA A 211 -4.97 15.69 -6.45
CA ALA A 211 -4.06 16.84 -6.61
C ALA A 211 -3.70 17.53 -5.28
N GLU A 212 -4.65 17.64 -4.33
CA GLU A 212 -4.38 18.19 -3.00
C GLU A 212 -3.51 17.23 -2.17
N PHE A 213 -3.82 15.93 -2.18
CA PHE A 213 -3.01 14.91 -1.52
C PHE A 213 -1.58 14.89 -2.03
N GLU A 214 -1.37 14.89 -3.35
CA GLU A 214 -0.03 14.88 -3.97
C GLU A 214 0.79 16.08 -3.52
N LYS A 215 0.19 17.27 -3.49
CA LYS A 215 0.85 18.49 -3.00
C LYS A 215 1.25 18.39 -1.54
N LEU A 216 0.38 17.83 -0.68
CA LEU A 216 0.62 17.70 0.76
C LEU A 216 1.53 16.53 1.11
N TYR A 217 1.56 15.51 0.26
CA TYR A 217 2.39 14.33 0.45
C TYR A 217 3.89 14.65 0.47
N CYS A 218 4.32 15.66 -0.30
CA CYS A 218 5.68 16.20 -0.31
C CYS A 218 6.75 15.09 -0.34
N PRO A 219 6.86 14.32 -1.46
CA PRO A 219 7.71 13.12 -1.52
C PRO A 219 9.20 13.41 -1.31
N ASP A 220 9.67 14.56 -1.80
CA ASP A 220 11.09 14.93 -1.80
C ASP A 220 11.58 15.33 -0.41
N ASN A 221 10.72 15.96 0.41
CA ASN A 221 11.07 16.37 1.77
C ASN A 221 9.87 16.29 2.73
N ARG A 222 9.64 15.10 3.28
CA ARG A 222 8.54 14.87 4.22
C ARG A 222 8.63 15.66 5.53
N THR A 223 9.78 16.20 5.87
CA THR A 223 9.94 17.05 7.07
C THR A 223 9.30 18.43 6.91
N GLU A 224 9.02 18.86 5.68
CA GLU A 224 8.33 20.12 5.39
C GLU A 224 6.80 20.00 5.42
N ARG A 225 6.25 18.81 5.66
CA ARG A 225 4.82 18.60 5.78
C ARG A 225 4.21 19.44 6.90
N LYS A 226 3.06 20.05 6.62
CA LYS A 226 2.30 20.82 7.59
C LYS A 226 0.87 20.35 7.62
N GLU A 227 0.30 20.25 8.81
CA GLU A 227 -1.11 19.93 8.95
C GLU A 227 -1.98 21.00 8.27
N THR A 228 -3.07 20.55 7.66
CA THR A 228 -4.13 21.48 7.20
C THR A 228 -5.30 21.54 8.18
N TYR A 229 -5.44 20.54 9.05
CA TYR A 229 -6.45 20.53 10.08
C TYR A 229 -6.07 21.45 11.23
N ASP A 230 -7.01 22.30 11.64
CA ASP A 230 -6.96 23.07 12.86
C ASP A 230 -8.40 23.23 13.37
N ALA A 231 -8.63 22.91 14.64
CA ALA A 231 -9.98 22.84 15.21
C ALA A 231 -10.72 24.20 15.21
N GLU A 232 -9.97 25.31 15.25
CA GLU A 232 -10.53 26.68 15.33
C GLU A 232 -10.57 27.36 13.95
N THR A 233 -9.50 27.21 13.16
CA THR A 233 -9.31 27.98 11.92
C THR A 233 -9.61 27.17 10.65
N ASN A 234 -9.44 25.85 10.68
CA ASN A 234 -9.71 24.96 9.54
C ASN A 234 -10.16 23.55 9.99
N PRO A 235 -11.36 23.40 10.55
CA PRO A 235 -11.88 22.11 11.03
C PRO A 235 -12.14 21.11 9.88
N GLU A 236 -12.15 21.56 8.63
CA GLU A 236 -12.29 20.74 7.43
C GLU A 236 -10.96 20.32 6.80
N GLY A 237 -9.83 20.67 7.43
CA GLY A 237 -8.51 20.28 6.97
C GLY A 237 -8.34 18.77 6.94
N ARG A 238 -7.92 18.23 5.77
CA ARG A 238 -7.89 16.80 5.47
C ARG A 238 -6.59 16.11 5.87
N TRP A 239 -5.55 16.87 6.18
CA TRP A 239 -4.21 16.39 6.44
C TRP A 239 -3.81 16.61 7.89
N ARG A 240 -3.56 15.51 8.62
CA ARG A 240 -3.25 15.56 10.04
C ARG A 240 -2.15 14.57 10.41
N ARG A 241 -1.30 14.97 11.36
CA ARG A 241 -0.22 14.17 11.94
C ARG A 241 -0.63 13.54 13.26
N PHE A 242 -0.21 12.32 13.50
CA PHE A 242 -0.35 11.60 14.77
C PHE A 242 1.00 11.02 15.15
N THR A 243 1.44 11.27 16.38
CA THR A 243 2.69 10.68 16.88
C THR A 243 2.52 9.18 17.13
N LYS A 244 3.63 8.46 17.24
CA LYS A 244 3.62 7.04 17.60
C LYS A 244 2.95 6.84 18.96
N GLU A 245 3.21 7.72 19.94
CA GLU A 245 2.59 7.69 21.27
C GLU A 245 1.07 7.87 21.18
N ASP A 246 0.57 8.77 20.34
CA ASP A 246 -0.88 8.93 20.11
C ASP A 246 -1.51 7.63 19.61
N ILE A 247 -0.84 6.94 18.70
CA ILE A 247 -1.33 5.68 18.12
C ILE A 247 -1.24 4.54 19.14
N GLU A 248 -0.13 4.40 19.86
CA GLU A 248 0.08 3.36 20.87
C GLU A 248 -0.83 3.51 22.08
N GLY A 249 -1.25 4.74 22.40
CA GLY A 249 -2.25 5.03 23.42
C GLY A 249 -3.68 4.64 23.06
N ARG A 250 -3.96 4.31 21.79
CA ARG A 250 -5.27 3.89 21.32
C ARG A 250 -5.52 2.39 21.57
N PRO A 251 -6.79 1.97 21.79
CA PRO A 251 -7.12 0.55 21.86
C PRO A 251 -6.58 -0.22 20.66
N ASN A 252 -5.91 -1.35 20.91
CA ASN A 252 -5.32 -2.22 19.89
C ASN A 252 -4.34 -1.51 18.93
N THR A 253 -3.72 -0.42 19.35
CA THR A 253 -2.85 0.39 18.46
C THR A 253 -3.56 0.72 17.15
N SER A 254 -4.81 1.18 17.25
CA SER A 254 -5.66 1.43 16.09
C SER A 254 -5.17 2.62 15.27
N LEU A 255 -5.01 2.37 13.97
CA LEU A 255 -4.71 3.38 12.94
C LEU A 255 -5.99 3.92 12.26
N ASP A 256 -7.17 3.42 12.65
CA ASP A 256 -8.45 3.95 12.15
C ASP A 256 -8.81 5.23 12.92
N ILE A 257 -8.29 6.35 12.41
CA ILE A 257 -8.42 7.66 13.01
C ILE A 257 -9.26 8.55 12.10
N SER A 258 -10.32 9.13 12.63
CA SER A 258 -11.13 10.14 11.97
C SER A 258 -11.33 11.33 12.92
N TRP A 259 -11.27 12.52 12.36
CA TRP A 259 -11.54 13.80 13.07
C TRP A 259 -12.59 14.64 12.34
N MET A 260 -13.01 14.21 11.16
CA MET A 260 -14.04 14.86 10.36
C MET A 260 -15.37 14.12 10.51
N THR A 261 -16.46 14.86 10.46
CA THR A 261 -17.82 14.32 10.47
C THR A 261 -18.59 14.85 9.27
N ASP A 262 -19.45 14.01 8.69
CA ASP A 262 -20.45 14.44 7.71
C ASP A 262 -21.62 15.04 8.50
N GLU A 263 -21.59 16.33 8.77
CA GLU A 263 -22.74 17.10 9.22
C GLU A 263 -23.39 17.83 8.04
#